data_4371e70e9784432caf7a43e9fbaf0cb9
#
_entry.id   4371e70e9784432caf7a43e9fbaf0cb9
#
_cell.length_a   1.000
_cell.length_b   1.000
_cell.length_c   1.000
_cell.angle_alpha   90.00
_cell.angle_beta   90.00
_cell.angle_gamma   90.00
#
_symmetry.space_group_name_H-M   'P 1'
#
loop_
_entity.id
_entity.type
_entity.pdbx_description
1 polymer ?
#
loop_
_entity_poly.entity_id
_entity_poly.type
_entity_poly.pdbx_seq_one_letter_code
_entity_poly.pdbx_strand_id
1 'polypeptide(L)'
;MSSHLGENHRNTLRQISEHPTSSNVQWHDVLSLLRSVGEVTVEHNSKVKVTVGTETIVVAPPREKTVDEDLLIELRRLLHAADYTPVSN
;
A
#
# COMPACT_ATOMS: atom_id res chain seq x y z
N MET A 1 16.06 5.26 12.12
CA MET A 1 14.95 5.20 12.97
C MET A 1 13.77 4.56 12.34
N SER A 2 13.25 3.63 12.97
CA SER A 2 12.12 2.98 12.38
C SER A 2 10.94 3.93 12.36
N SER A 3 10.19 3.86 11.33
CA SER A 3 8.99 4.63 11.27
C SER A 3 7.97 4.02 12.18
N HIS A 4 7.31 4.86 12.88
CA HIS A 4 6.21 4.45 13.71
C HIS A 4 4.96 4.46 12.88
N LEU A 5 4.57 3.31 12.42
CA LEU A 5 3.27 3.19 11.80
C LEU A 5 2.22 3.18 12.89
N GLY A 6 1.18 3.96 12.70
CA GLY A 6 0.05 3.91 13.60
C GLY A 6 -0.61 2.55 13.52
N GLU A 7 -1.50 2.28 14.46
CA GLU A 7 -2.17 1.00 14.52
C GLU A 7 -2.97 0.74 13.25
N ASN A 8 -3.63 1.76 12.73
CA ASN A 8 -4.40 1.60 11.49
C ASN A 8 -3.51 1.25 10.32
N HIS A 9 -2.34 1.89 10.24
CA HIS A 9 -1.42 1.61 9.14
C HIS A 9 -0.84 0.20 9.24
N ARG A 10 -0.57 -0.26 10.45
CA ARG A 10 -0.09 -1.61 10.64
C ARG A 10 -1.14 -2.64 10.26
N ASN A 11 -2.39 -2.35 10.57
CA ASN A 11 -3.48 -3.23 10.16
C ASN A 11 -3.60 -3.28 8.65
N THR A 12 -3.50 -2.14 7.98
CA THR A 12 -3.57 -2.09 6.54
C THR A 12 -2.41 -2.87 5.92
N LEU A 13 -1.21 -2.69 6.45
CA LEU A 13 -0.05 -3.41 5.95
C LEU A 13 -0.23 -4.91 6.10
N ARG A 14 -0.77 -5.34 7.23
CA ARG A 14 -1.03 -6.74 7.47
C ARG A 14 -2.05 -7.28 6.46
N GLN A 15 -3.11 -6.52 6.20
CA GLN A 15 -4.13 -6.94 5.24
C GLN A 15 -3.54 -7.11 3.85
N ILE A 16 -2.67 -6.19 3.45
CA ILE A 16 -2.04 -6.26 2.14
C ILE A 16 -1.15 -7.49 2.03
N SER A 17 -0.49 -7.86 3.13
CA SER A 17 0.49 -8.93 3.13
C SER A 17 -0.08 -10.32 3.38
N GLU A 18 -1.32 -10.40 3.83
CA GLU A 18 -1.91 -11.69 4.22
C GLU A 18 -2.30 -12.54 3.02
N HIS A 19 -2.32 -13.84 3.25
CA HIS A 19 -2.82 -14.84 2.32
C HIS A 19 -3.86 -15.68 3.04
N PRO A 20 -5.01 -15.94 2.44
CA PRO A 20 -5.46 -15.38 1.17
C PRO A 20 -5.66 -13.88 1.31
N THR A 21 -5.67 -13.21 0.18
CA THR A 21 -5.80 -11.77 0.16
C THR A 21 -7.15 -11.34 0.71
N SER A 22 -7.13 -10.40 1.62
CA SER A 22 -8.36 -9.88 2.19
C SER A 22 -9.11 -9.08 1.12
N SER A 23 -10.41 -9.23 1.09
CA SER A 23 -11.23 -8.51 0.12
C SER A 23 -11.75 -7.19 0.65
N ASN A 24 -11.38 -6.82 1.87
CA ASN A 24 -11.94 -5.62 2.50
C ASN A 24 -10.94 -4.50 2.68
N VAL A 25 -9.86 -4.50 1.91
CA VAL A 25 -8.86 -3.45 2.03
C VAL A 25 -9.37 -2.21 1.32
N GLN A 26 -9.45 -1.11 2.05
CA GLN A 26 -9.97 0.14 1.52
C GLN A 26 -8.86 0.94 0.87
N TRP A 27 -9.18 1.53 -0.28
CA TRP A 27 -8.19 2.32 -1.02
C TRP A 27 -7.70 3.50 -0.19
N HIS A 28 -8.59 4.14 0.53
CA HIS A 28 -8.22 5.30 1.32
C HIS A 28 -7.28 4.91 2.47
N ASP A 29 -7.43 3.72 3.02
CA ASP A 29 -6.50 3.24 4.03
C ASP A 29 -5.13 2.95 3.42
N VAL A 30 -5.13 2.40 2.21
CA VAL A 30 -3.89 2.13 1.49
C VAL A 30 -3.16 3.44 1.20
N LEU A 31 -3.88 4.45 0.74
CA LEU A 31 -3.27 5.75 0.47
C LEU A 31 -2.65 6.34 1.72
N SER A 32 -3.36 6.22 2.82
CA SER A 32 -2.86 6.74 4.09
C SER A 32 -1.56 6.03 4.50
N LEU A 33 -1.53 4.71 4.35
CA LEU A 33 -0.33 3.94 4.63
C LEU A 33 0.81 4.36 3.71
N LEU A 34 0.55 4.46 2.42
CA LEU A 34 1.60 4.78 1.45
C LEU A 34 2.18 6.17 1.70
N ARG A 35 1.34 7.11 2.09
CA ARG A 35 1.83 8.44 2.43
C ARG A 35 2.70 8.43 3.68
N SER A 36 2.43 7.48 4.57
CA SER A 36 3.20 7.35 5.78
C SER A 36 4.58 6.76 5.53
N VAL A 37 4.71 5.86 4.56
CA VAL A 37 5.97 5.16 4.30
C VAL A 37 6.71 5.71 3.08
N GLY A 38 6.08 6.57 2.29
CA GLY A 38 6.71 7.08 1.09
C GLY A 38 5.96 8.28 0.55
N GLU A 39 5.97 8.42 -0.77
CA GLU A 39 5.31 9.54 -1.44
C GLU A 39 4.24 9.04 -2.38
N VAL A 40 3.16 9.79 -2.46
CA VAL A 40 2.05 9.48 -3.34
C VAL A 40 1.72 10.73 -4.14
N THR A 41 1.74 10.61 -5.46
CA THR A 41 1.45 11.71 -6.36
C THR A 41 0.38 11.31 -7.35
N VAL A 42 -0.62 12.15 -7.53
CA VAL A 42 -1.65 11.90 -8.54
C VAL A 42 -1.20 12.53 -9.85
N GLU A 43 -1.14 11.71 -10.89
CA GLU A 43 -0.68 12.15 -12.19
C GLU A 43 -1.82 12.76 -13.01
N HIS A 44 -1.47 13.36 -14.13
CA HIS A 44 -2.45 14.01 -15.00
C HIS A 44 -3.54 13.07 -15.49
N ASN A 45 -3.18 11.84 -15.72
CA ASN A 45 -4.13 10.86 -16.26
C ASN A 45 -4.87 10.12 -15.16
N SER A 46 -4.91 10.69 -13.99
CA SER A 46 -5.57 10.12 -12.81
C SER A 46 -4.90 8.89 -12.24
N LYS A 47 -3.75 8.51 -12.76
CA LYS A 47 -3.00 7.42 -12.18
C LYS A 47 -2.22 7.92 -10.98
N VAL A 48 -1.87 7.01 -10.10
CA VAL A 48 -1.21 7.34 -8.84
C VAL A 48 0.21 6.79 -8.89
N LYS A 49 1.17 7.68 -8.72
CA LYS A 49 2.56 7.30 -8.65
C LYS A 49 2.95 7.17 -7.18
N VAL A 50 3.50 6.03 -6.82
CA VAL A 50 3.86 5.73 -5.44
C VAL A 50 5.34 5.42 -5.38
N THR A 51 6.05 6.09 -4.49
CA THR A 51 7.47 5.85 -4.26
C THR A 51 7.66 5.46 -2.81
N VAL A 52 8.23 4.29 -2.58
CA VAL A 52 8.57 3.83 -1.25
C VAL A 52 10.01 3.37 -1.29
N GLY A 53 10.86 4.04 -0.50
CA GLY A 53 12.29 3.76 -0.56
C GLY A 53 12.84 4.08 -1.93
N THR A 54 13.45 3.09 -2.57
CA THR A 54 13.97 3.27 -3.93
C THR A 54 13.03 2.70 -4.99
N GLU A 55 11.85 2.23 -4.58
CA GLU A 55 10.91 1.61 -5.50
C GLU A 55 9.82 2.59 -5.88
N THR A 56 9.48 2.58 -7.16
CA THR A 56 8.42 3.44 -7.67
C THR A 56 7.51 2.63 -8.56
N ILE A 57 6.21 2.76 -8.35
CA ILE A 57 5.23 2.14 -9.23
C ILE A 57 4.16 3.18 -9.57
N VAL A 58 3.47 2.92 -10.66
CA VAL A 58 2.32 3.72 -11.06
C VAL A 58 1.12 2.79 -11.15
N VAL A 59 0.07 3.12 -10.44
CA VAL A 59 -1.11 2.27 -10.39
C VAL A 59 -2.34 3.09 -10.70
N ALA A 60 -3.37 2.42 -11.19
CA ALA A 60 -4.67 3.04 -11.40
C ALA A 60 -5.50 2.84 -10.14
N PRO A 61 -6.11 3.91 -9.62
CA PRO A 61 -6.96 3.74 -8.44
C PRO A 61 -8.13 2.81 -8.77
N PRO A 62 -8.62 2.08 -7.77
CA PRO A 62 -9.78 1.23 -8.01
C PRO A 62 -11.01 2.06 -8.27
N ARG A 63 -11.93 1.50 -9.02
CA ARG A 63 -13.19 2.19 -9.29
C ARG A 63 -14.06 2.25 -8.05
N GLU A 64 -13.93 1.26 -7.20
CA GLU A 64 -14.69 1.19 -5.98
C GLU A 64 -13.81 1.57 -4.82
N LYS A 65 -14.38 1.57 -3.65
CA LYS A 65 -13.63 1.97 -2.46
C LYS A 65 -12.63 0.92 -2.03
N THR A 66 -12.81 -0.30 -2.47
CA THR A 66 -11.93 -1.39 -2.06
C THR A 66 -10.92 -1.72 -3.15
N VAL A 67 -9.77 -2.17 -2.72
CA VAL A 67 -8.66 -2.50 -3.59
C VAL A 67 -8.89 -3.91 -4.13
N ASP A 68 -8.71 -4.09 -5.45
CA ASP A 68 -8.86 -5.43 -6.02
C ASP A 68 -7.59 -6.23 -5.84
N GLU A 69 -7.65 -7.50 -6.22
CA GLU A 69 -6.56 -8.43 -5.96
C GLU A 69 -5.30 -8.06 -6.73
N ASP A 70 -5.45 -7.64 -7.98
CA ASP A 70 -4.29 -7.29 -8.78
C ASP A 70 -3.53 -6.11 -8.16
N LEU A 71 -4.27 -5.12 -7.71
CA LEU A 71 -3.67 -3.96 -7.09
C LEU A 71 -3.01 -4.34 -5.77
N LEU A 72 -3.64 -5.23 -5.01
CA LEU A 72 -3.06 -5.71 -3.76
C LEU A 72 -1.73 -6.40 -3.99
N ILE A 73 -1.63 -7.20 -5.04
CA ILE A 73 -0.38 -7.89 -5.36
C ILE A 73 0.71 -6.87 -5.69
N GLU A 74 0.39 -5.85 -6.46
CA GLU A 74 1.34 -4.81 -6.78
C GLU A 74 1.82 -4.09 -5.52
N LEU A 75 0.90 -3.75 -4.66
CA LEU A 75 1.25 -3.05 -3.42
C LEU A 75 2.08 -3.93 -2.50
N ARG A 76 1.74 -5.22 -2.45
CA ARG A 76 2.50 -6.15 -1.63
C ARG A 76 3.96 -6.21 -2.12
N ARG A 77 4.15 -6.30 -3.43
CA ARG A 77 5.49 -6.35 -3.98
C ARG A 77 6.27 -5.08 -3.66
N LEU A 78 5.61 -3.93 -3.80
CA LEU A 78 6.25 -2.66 -3.52
C LEU A 78 6.71 -2.59 -2.08
N LEU A 79 5.83 -2.93 -1.16
CA LEU A 79 6.14 -2.83 0.25
C LEU A 79 7.20 -3.83 0.67
N HIS A 80 7.15 -5.03 0.11
CA HIS A 80 8.17 -6.03 0.41
C HIS A 80 9.54 -5.60 -0.11
N ALA A 81 9.58 -5.02 -1.31
CA ALA A 81 10.83 -4.56 -1.87
C ALA A 81 11.45 -3.44 -1.04
N ALA A 82 10.62 -2.69 -0.35
CA ALA A 82 11.06 -1.60 0.51
C ALA A 82 11.18 -2.03 1.98
N ASP A 83 11.10 -3.33 2.25
CA ASP A 83 11.24 -3.89 3.60
C ASP A 83 10.11 -3.53 4.54
N TYR A 84 8.97 -3.15 4.01
CA TYR A 84 7.80 -2.91 4.85
C TYR A 84 6.95 -4.15 4.87
N THR A 85 7.19 -5.01 5.84
CA THR A 85 6.39 -6.21 6.06
C THR A 85 5.85 -6.19 7.47
N PRO A 86 4.76 -6.90 7.73
CA PRO A 86 4.25 -6.96 9.09
C PRO A 86 5.28 -7.62 10.00
N VAL A 87 5.42 -7.08 11.17
CA VAL A 87 6.31 -7.68 12.15
C VAL A 87 5.65 -8.95 12.64
N SER A 88 6.36 -10.04 12.52
CA SER A 88 5.79 -11.32 12.82
C SER A 88 6.30 -11.92 14.12
N ASN A 89 7.04 -11.23 14.87
CA ASN A 89 7.49 -11.82 16.13
C ASN A 89 6.96 -11.10 17.31
#